data_ad200b73fca6534d46287de04b867954
#
_entry.id   ad200b73fca6534d46287de04b867954
#
_cell.length_a   1.000
_cell.length_b   1.000
_cell.length_c   1.000
_cell.angle_alpha   90.00
_cell.angle_beta   90.00
_cell.angle_gamma   90.00
#
_symmetry.space_group_name_H-M   'P 1'
#
loop_
_entity.id
_entity.type
_entity.pdbx_description
1 polymer ?
#
loop_
_entity_poly.entity_id
_entity_poly.type
_entity_poly.pdbx_seq_one_letter_code
_entity_poly.pdbx_strand_id
1 'polypeptide(L)'
;MTNIFNKVQTAKHLKEREDLINLKDDWLIDTLMPSSQAGILVAPFKSFKSSLAMHMALMVSQGLPFFGYDTKRSKTLYIDNEDTDRELNKRLRNKDTAPEDLHFLTGGEFMLDDSHHMNLLYEYIKENDIKFVIFDNLMTMLRDGDIIYSKDFEPMLRRITRLKLLFQDVTFLLVAHANKS
;
A
#
# COMPACT_ATOMS: atom_id res chain seq x y z
N MET A 1 31.72 6.73 -13.68
CA MET A 1 30.69 7.14 -12.69
C MET A 1 29.89 8.28 -13.30
N THR A 2 28.61 8.08 -13.51
CA THR A 2 27.73 9.14 -14.06
C THR A 2 27.51 10.19 -12.98
N ASN A 3 27.83 11.45 -13.28
CA ASN A 3 27.63 12.54 -12.32
C ASN A 3 26.11 12.74 -12.10
N ILE A 4 25.64 12.47 -10.89
CA ILE A 4 24.21 12.58 -10.50
C ILE A 4 23.66 14.01 -10.68
N PHE A 5 24.53 15.03 -10.60
CA PHE A 5 24.15 16.43 -10.80
C PHE A 5 23.79 16.79 -12.23
N ASN A 6 24.09 15.91 -13.21
CA ASN A 6 23.62 16.11 -14.60
C ASN A 6 22.09 16.08 -14.72
N LYS A 7 21.37 15.62 -13.68
CA LYS A 7 19.89 15.60 -13.60
C LYS A 7 19.30 16.85 -12.93
N VAL A 8 20.14 17.78 -12.47
CA VAL A 8 19.66 19.02 -11.83
C VAL A 8 18.99 19.91 -12.88
N GLN A 9 17.77 20.33 -12.59
CA GLN A 9 16.96 21.19 -13.45
C GLN A 9 16.48 22.41 -12.67
N THR A 10 16.30 23.52 -13.33
CA THR A 10 15.69 24.71 -12.70
C THR A 10 14.16 24.54 -12.62
N ALA A 11 13.52 25.24 -11.68
CA ALA A 11 12.06 25.27 -11.59
C ALA A 11 11.41 25.78 -12.88
N LYS A 12 12.04 26.76 -13.56
CA LYS A 12 11.58 27.27 -14.85
C LYS A 12 11.57 26.16 -15.89
N HIS A 13 12.68 25.43 -16.05
CA HIS A 13 12.80 24.34 -17.01
C HIS A 13 11.77 23.22 -16.74
N LEU A 14 11.58 22.84 -15.46
CA LEU A 14 10.57 21.84 -15.08
C LEU A 14 9.14 22.28 -15.43
N LYS A 15 8.81 23.55 -15.21
CA LYS A 15 7.50 24.11 -15.54
C LYS A 15 7.21 24.13 -17.05
N GLU A 16 8.24 24.30 -17.88
CA GLU A 16 8.14 24.41 -19.33
C GLU A 16 8.25 23.06 -20.06
N ARG A 17 8.42 21.94 -19.32
CA ARG A 17 8.51 20.60 -19.90
C ARG A 17 7.14 20.13 -20.39
N GLU A 18 6.95 20.13 -21.71
CA GLU A 18 5.69 19.71 -22.34
C GLU A 18 5.32 18.24 -22.06
N ASP A 19 6.32 17.36 -21.89
CA ASP A 19 6.13 15.96 -21.53
C ASP A 19 5.54 15.77 -20.12
N LEU A 20 5.68 16.74 -19.23
CA LEU A 20 5.10 16.74 -17.89
C LEU A 20 3.75 17.49 -17.83
N ILE A 21 3.57 18.55 -18.63
CA ILE A 21 2.34 19.37 -18.63
C ILE A 21 1.12 18.54 -19.06
N ASN A 22 1.32 17.57 -19.95
CA ASN A 22 0.25 16.74 -20.50
C ASN A 22 0.05 15.42 -19.74
N LEU A 23 0.82 15.15 -18.67
CA LEU A 23 0.58 14.01 -17.80
C LEU A 23 -0.73 14.24 -17.03
N LYS A 24 -1.73 13.41 -17.29
CA LYS A 24 -2.90 13.33 -16.39
C LYS A 24 -2.42 12.73 -15.08
N ASP A 25 -2.89 13.31 -13.99
CA ASP A 25 -2.73 12.67 -12.69
C ASP A 25 -3.32 11.26 -12.74
N ASP A 26 -2.50 10.26 -12.47
CA ASP A 26 -2.95 8.87 -12.41
C ASP A 26 -3.33 8.54 -10.97
N TRP A 27 -4.63 8.40 -10.73
CA TRP A 27 -5.21 8.12 -9.42
C TRP A 27 -5.64 6.66 -9.30
N LEU A 28 -5.30 6.01 -8.21
CA LEU A 28 -5.89 4.74 -7.82
C LEU A 28 -7.30 4.96 -7.25
N ILE A 29 -7.45 5.99 -6.42
CA ILE A 29 -8.73 6.51 -5.94
C ILE A 29 -8.69 8.02 -6.18
N ASP A 30 -9.59 8.51 -7.02
CA ASP A 30 -9.56 9.89 -7.51
C ASP A 30 -9.39 10.90 -6.37
N THR A 31 -8.48 11.84 -6.56
CA THR A 31 -8.10 12.90 -5.61
C THR A 31 -7.65 12.46 -4.22
N LEU A 32 -7.82 11.17 -3.86
CA LEU A 32 -7.53 10.63 -2.53
C LEU A 32 -6.20 9.86 -2.49
N MET A 33 -5.97 9.01 -3.47
CA MET A 33 -4.78 8.14 -3.49
C MET A 33 -4.18 8.07 -4.91
N PRO A 34 -3.04 8.71 -5.15
CA PRO A 34 -2.37 8.61 -6.45
C PRO A 34 -1.86 7.19 -6.70
N SER A 35 -1.89 6.76 -7.95
CA SER A 35 -1.30 5.48 -8.37
C SER A 35 0.22 5.49 -8.18
N SER A 36 0.80 4.30 -8.02
CA SER A 36 2.26 4.11 -7.95
C SER A 36 2.93 4.89 -6.81
N GLN A 37 2.19 5.16 -5.74
CA GLN A 37 2.67 5.85 -4.55
C GLN A 37 2.51 4.97 -3.29
N ALA A 38 3.11 5.41 -2.19
CA ALA A 38 2.87 4.82 -0.88
C ALA A 38 2.10 5.81 -0.01
N GLY A 39 1.02 5.32 0.60
CA GLY A 39 0.21 6.04 1.59
C GLY A 39 0.27 5.36 2.95
N ILE A 40 0.00 6.12 4.00
CA ILE A 40 -0.10 5.60 5.37
C ILE A 40 -1.46 6.00 5.95
N LEU A 41 -2.21 5.01 6.43
CA LEU A 41 -3.46 5.21 7.17
C LEU A 41 -3.16 5.09 8.66
N VAL A 42 -3.15 6.21 9.36
CA VAL A 42 -2.85 6.27 10.80
C VAL A 42 -4.08 6.69 11.58
N ALA A 43 -4.43 5.93 12.61
CA ALA A 43 -5.48 6.31 13.55
C ALA A 43 -5.36 5.51 14.87
N PRO A 44 -6.03 5.89 15.96
CA PRO A 44 -5.99 5.17 17.22
C PRO A 44 -6.45 3.71 17.11
N PHE A 45 -6.12 2.90 18.11
CA PHE A 45 -6.62 1.53 18.21
C PHE A 45 -8.17 1.52 18.24
N LYS A 46 -8.79 0.51 17.58
CA LYS A 46 -10.27 0.39 17.47
C LYS A 46 -10.96 1.55 16.70
N SER A 47 -10.30 2.22 15.82
CA SER A 47 -10.85 3.30 14.97
C SER A 47 -11.34 2.84 13.59
N PHE A 48 -11.59 1.55 13.41
CA PHE A 48 -12.08 0.95 12.15
C PHE A 48 -11.11 1.07 10.95
N LYS A 49 -9.80 1.25 11.17
CA LYS A 49 -8.80 1.34 10.09
C LYS A 49 -8.83 0.14 9.16
N SER A 50 -8.76 -1.08 9.72
CA SER A 50 -8.79 -2.33 8.95
C SER A 50 -10.09 -2.48 8.17
N SER A 51 -11.22 -2.03 8.73
CA SER A 51 -12.51 -2.02 8.02
C SER A 51 -12.51 -1.04 6.85
N LEU A 52 -11.88 0.13 7.01
CA LEU A 52 -11.72 1.13 5.96
C LEU A 52 -10.78 0.64 4.87
N ALA A 53 -9.62 0.08 5.25
CA ALA A 53 -8.64 -0.49 4.32
C ALA A 53 -9.23 -1.67 3.53
N MET A 54 -10.01 -2.53 4.19
CA MET A 54 -10.73 -3.63 3.55
C MET A 54 -11.78 -3.12 2.56
N HIS A 55 -12.53 -2.08 2.92
CA HIS A 55 -13.50 -1.47 2.00
C HIS A 55 -12.80 -0.84 0.79
N MET A 56 -11.67 -0.18 1.00
CA MET A 56 -10.83 0.34 -0.09
C MET A 56 -10.36 -0.78 -1.03
N ALA A 57 -9.85 -1.90 -0.46
CA ALA A 57 -9.42 -3.07 -1.23
C ALA A 57 -10.56 -3.64 -2.09
N LEU A 58 -11.77 -3.78 -1.51
CA LEU A 58 -12.95 -4.27 -2.20
C LEU A 58 -13.38 -3.34 -3.36
N MET A 59 -13.37 -2.03 -3.15
CA MET A 59 -13.78 -1.08 -4.18
C MET A 59 -12.76 -1.02 -5.32
N VAL A 60 -11.47 -0.92 -4.99
CA VAL A 60 -10.39 -0.87 -5.97
C VAL A 60 -10.32 -2.16 -6.81
N SER A 61 -10.44 -3.33 -6.18
CA SER A 61 -10.38 -4.61 -6.92
C SER A 61 -11.52 -4.77 -7.92
N GLN A 62 -12.63 -4.08 -7.73
CA GLN A 62 -13.80 -4.13 -8.62
C GLN A 62 -13.92 -2.91 -9.54
N GLY A 63 -13.18 -1.82 -9.28
CA GLY A 63 -13.35 -0.54 -9.96
C GLY A 63 -14.66 0.16 -9.58
N LEU A 64 -15.15 -0.08 -8.36
CA LEU A 64 -16.35 0.54 -7.82
C LEU A 64 -16.00 1.81 -7.03
N PRO A 65 -16.86 2.83 -6.99
CA PRO A 65 -16.59 4.06 -6.26
C PRO A 65 -16.34 3.83 -4.77
N PHE A 66 -15.28 4.43 -4.23
CA PHE A 66 -14.97 4.45 -2.81
C PHE A 66 -15.49 5.75 -2.19
N PHE A 67 -16.56 5.70 -1.40
CA PHE A 67 -17.25 6.88 -0.84
C PHE A 67 -17.56 7.98 -1.87
N GLY A 68 -17.91 7.59 -3.10
CA GLY A 68 -18.22 8.53 -4.18
C GLY A 68 -17.04 8.98 -5.02
N TYR A 69 -15.80 8.60 -4.67
CA TYR A 69 -14.61 8.82 -5.48
C TYR A 69 -14.42 7.66 -6.45
N ASP A 70 -14.18 7.93 -7.71
CA ASP A 70 -13.92 6.91 -8.71
C ASP A 70 -12.63 6.15 -8.37
N THR A 71 -12.61 4.85 -8.67
CA THR A 71 -11.43 4.00 -8.47
C THR A 71 -10.95 3.41 -9.77
N LYS A 72 -9.65 3.28 -9.92
CA LYS A 72 -9.02 2.52 -11.00
C LYS A 72 -9.00 1.04 -10.61
N ARG A 73 -9.77 0.20 -11.35
CA ARG A 73 -9.76 -1.25 -11.09
C ARG A 73 -8.34 -1.79 -11.10
N SER A 74 -7.95 -2.47 -10.04
CA SER A 74 -6.59 -2.98 -9.85
C SER A 74 -6.58 -4.26 -9.05
N LYS A 75 -5.80 -5.26 -9.49
CA LYS A 75 -5.56 -6.46 -8.69
C LYS A 75 -4.90 -6.06 -7.38
N THR A 76 -5.49 -6.48 -6.28
CA THR A 76 -5.16 -6.05 -4.94
C THR A 76 -4.69 -7.22 -4.09
N LEU A 77 -3.61 -7.04 -3.34
CA LEU A 77 -3.14 -7.96 -2.31
C LEU A 77 -3.30 -7.30 -0.93
N TYR A 78 -4.08 -7.94 -0.07
CA TYR A 78 -4.27 -7.55 1.33
C TYR A 78 -3.49 -8.50 2.23
N ILE A 79 -2.49 -7.98 2.94
CA ILE A 79 -1.67 -8.75 3.89
C ILE A 79 -2.14 -8.38 5.29
N ASP A 80 -2.64 -9.36 6.02
CA ASP A 80 -3.20 -9.20 7.38
C ASP A 80 -2.52 -10.17 8.34
N ASN A 81 -1.74 -9.63 9.27
CA ASN A 81 -1.07 -10.42 10.28
C ASN A 81 -1.88 -10.60 11.57
N GLU A 82 -3.05 -9.96 11.70
CA GLU A 82 -3.88 -10.05 12.91
C GLU A 82 -5.06 -11.01 12.74
N ASP A 83 -5.73 -10.96 11.59
CA ASP A 83 -6.90 -11.78 11.33
C ASP A 83 -6.55 -13.19 10.86
N THR A 84 -7.34 -14.14 11.26
CA THR A 84 -7.35 -15.50 10.73
C THR A 84 -8.27 -15.62 9.51
N ASP A 85 -8.09 -16.65 8.69
CA ASP A 85 -9.01 -16.97 7.57
C ASP A 85 -10.48 -17.00 8.02
N ARG A 86 -10.74 -17.48 9.23
CA ARG A 86 -12.10 -17.55 9.81
C ARG A 86 -12.69 -16.16 10.04
N GLU A 87 -11.90 -15.23 10.58
CA GLU A 87 -12.32 -13.85 10.84
C GLU A 87 -12.52 -13.08 9.55
N LEU A 88 -11.59 -13.24 8.62
CA LEU A 88 -11.71 -12.67 7.29
C LEU A 88 -12.95 -13.20 6.55
N ASN A 89 -13.20 -14.52 6.60
CA ASN A 89 -14.38 -15.12 6.01
C ASN A 89 -15.69 -14.51 6.58
N LYS A 90 -15.74 -14.27 7.90
CA LYS A 90 -16.91 -13.60 8.53
C LYS A 90 -17.11 -12.18 8.01
N ARG A 91 -16.01 -11.43 7.79
CA ARG A 91 -16.07 -10.07 7.23
C ARG A 91 -16.55 -10.06 5.79
N LEU A 92 -16.11 -11.04 4.98
CA LEU A 92 -16.47 -11.17 3.57
C LEU A 92 -17.90 -11.66 3.36
N ARG A 93 -18.42 -12.57 4.21
CA ARG A 93 -19.80 -13.08 4.11
C ARG A 93 -20.88 -11.99 4.16
N ASN A 94 -20.59 -10.87 4.79
CA ASN A 94 -21.50 -9.72 4.88
C ASN A 94 -21.35 -8.74 3.72
N LYS A 95 -20.59 -9.12 2.68
CA LYS A 95 -20.39 -8.32 1.48
C LYS A 95 -21.13 -8.97 0.30
N ASP A 96 -21.71 -8.15 -0.54
CA ASP A 96 -22.48 -8.62 -1.70
C ASP A 96 -21.58 -9.25 -2.78
N THR A 97 -20.27 -9.01 -2.71
CA THR A 97 -19.30 -9.44 -3.72
C THR A 97 -18.02 -9.98 -3.08
N ALA A 98 -17.42 -10.99 -3.73
CA ALA A 98 -16.11 -11.54 -3.42
C ALA A 98 -15.29 -11.55 -4.73
N PRO A 99 -14.59 -10.44 -5.06
CA PRO A 99 -13.88 -10.31 -6.32
C PRO A 99 -12.66 -11.23 -6.41
N GLU A 100 -12.45 -11.87 -7.55
CA GLU A 100 -11.28 -12.71 -7.82
C GLU A 100 -9.97 -11.89 -7.85
N ASP A 101 -10.06 -10.59 -8.17
CA ASP A 101 -8.93 -9.67 -8.21
C ASP A 101 -8.49 -9.17 -6.80
N LEU A 102 -9.09 -9.67 -5.72
CA LEU A 102 -8.70 -9.39 -4.34
C LEU A 102 -8.11 -10.63 -3.68
N HIS A 103 -6.81 -10.60 -3.46
CA HIS A 103 -6.02 -11.66 -2.86
C HIS A 103 -5.74 -11.36 -1.40
N PHE A 104 -5.64 -12.39 -0.55
CA PHE A 104 -5.34 -12.26 0.87
C PHE A 104 -4.14 -13.12 1.27
N LEU A 105 -3.31 -12.56 2.13
CA LEU A 105 -2.32 -13.29 2.92
C LEU A 105 -2.62 -13.05 4.40
N THR A 106 -2.98 -14.12 5.12
CA THR A 106 -3.36 -14.08 6.54
C THR A 106 -2.46 -15.00 7.36
N GLY A 107 -2.61 -14.99 8.67
CA GLY A 107 -1.94 -15.95 9.55
C GLY A 107 -0.73 -15.41 10.30
N GLY A 108 -0.41 -14.13 10.20
CA GLY A 108 0.56 -13.47 11.09
C GLY A 108 2.04 -13.78 10.85
N GLU A 109 2.40 -14.37 9.72
CA GLU A 109 3.78 -14.81 9.46
C GLU A 109 4.58 -13.85 8.58
N PHE A 110 3.93 -12.89 7.91
CA PHE A 110 4.62 -11.99 6.99
C PHE A 110 5.41 -10.92 7.75
N MET A 111 6.72 -10.82 7.45
CA MET A 111 7.61 -9.83 8.05
C MET A 111 8.25 -8.95 6.98
N LEU A 112 8.06 -7.64 7.09
CA LEU A 112 8.68 -6.65 6.21
C LEU A 112 10.19 -6.58 6.35
N ASP A 113 10.74 -7.03 7.49
CA ASP A 113 12.18 -7.05 7.77
C ASP A 113 12.84 -8.40 7.46
N ASP A 114 12.08 -9.35 6.95
CA ASP A 114 12.61 -10.62 6.47
C ASP A 114 12.87 -10.55 4.95
N SER A 115 14.12 -10.76 4.54
CA SER A 115 14.50 -10.70 3.13
C SER A 115 13.89 -11.82 2.29
N HIS A 116 13.64 -12.97 2.90
CA HIS A 116 12.97 -14.10 2.21
C HIS A 116 11.50 -13.77 1.94
N HIS A 117 10.77 -13.26 2.96
CA HIS A 117 9.38 -12.82 2.77
C HIS A 117 9.26 -11.70 1.75
N MET A 118 10.21 -10.76 1.73
CA MET A 118 10.24 -9.70 0.73
C MET A 118 10.47 -10.22 -0.69
N ASN A 119 11.31 -11.24 -0.87
CA ASN A 119 11.51 -11.88 -2.18
C ASN A 119 10.25 -12.63 -2.63
N LEU A 120 9.59 -13.37 -1.74
CA LEU A 120 8.32 -14.05 -2.04
C LEU A 120 7.23 -13.04 -2.43
N LEU A 121 7.13 -11.91 -1.73
CA LEU A 121 6.22 -10.82 -2.07
C LEU A 121 6.53 -10.26 -3.46
N TYR A 122 7.80 -10.05 -3.78
CA TYR A 122 8.23 -9.56 -5.10
C TYR A 122 7.77 -10.49 -6.22
N GLU A 123 8.02 -11.80 -6.08
CA GLU A 123 7.61 -12.80 -7.07
C GLU A 123 6.08 -12.82 -7.21
N TYR A 124 5.36 -12.84 -6.09
CA TYR A 124 3.91 -12.87 -6.08
C TYR A 124 3.28 -11.65 -6.78
N ILE A 125 3.79 -10.44 -6.53
CA ILE A 125 3.34 -9.21 -7.19
C ILE A 125 3.52 -9.32 -8.71
N LYS A 126 4.67 -9.82 -9.17
CA LYS A 126 4.96 -9.96 -10.60
C LYS A 126 4.11 -11.03 -11.28
N GLU A 127 4.02 -12.21 -10.69
CA GLU A 127 3.30 -13.34 -11.26
C GLU A 127 1.79 -13.08 -11.36
N ASN A 128 1.24 -12.35 -10.42
CA ASN A 128 -0.20 -12.08 -10.37
C ASN A 128 -0.60 -10.70 -10.90
N ASP A 129 0.36 -9.89 -11.35
CA ASP A 129 0.15 -8.51 -11.82
C ASP A 129 -0.58 -7.63 -10.77
N ILE A 130 -0.16 -7.75 -9.50
CA ILE A 130 -0.71 -6.95 -8.40
C ILE A 130 -0.32 -5.49 -8.58
N LYS A 131 -1.29 -4.58 -8.45
CA LYS A 131 -1.09 -3.12 -8.57
C LYS A 131 -1.41 -2.35 -7.30
N PHE A 132 -2.06 -2.98 -6.34
CA PHE A 132 -2.33 -2.39 -5.03
C PHE A 132 -2.00 -3.38 -3.92
N VAL A 133 -1.16 -2.98 -2.96
CA VAL A 133 -0.78 -3.80 -1.80
C VAL A 133 -1.12 -3.05 -0.51
N ILE A 134 -1.83 -3.73 0.38
CA ILE A 134 -2.19 -3.22 1.71
C ILE A 134 -1.47 -4.05 2.77
N PHE A 135 -0.80 -3.37 3.71
CA PHE A 135 -0.18 -3.98 4.89
C PHE A 135 -0.99 -3.59 6.13
N ASP A 136 -1.73 -4.55 6.70
CA ASP A 136 -2.56 -4.37 7.88
C ASP A 136 -2.18 -5.38 8.99
N ASN A 137 -1.62 -4.99 10.10
CA ASN A 137 -1.08 -3.66 10.32
C ASN A 137 0.45 -3.72 10.37
N LEU A 138 1.05 -2.58 10.15
CA LEU A 138 2.50 -2.44 10.05
C LEU A 138 3.26 -2.88 11.30
N MET A 139 2.66 -2.72 12.51
CA MET A 139 3.27 -3.07 13.79
C MET A 139 3.52 -4.57 13.93
N THR A 140 2.64 -5.39 13.40
CA THR A 140 2.74 -6.86 13.48
C THR A 140 3.69 -7.46 12.44
N MET A 141 4.15 -6.64 11.49
CA MET A 141 5.02 -7.06 10.39
C MET A 141 6.49 -6.69 10.60
N LEU A 142 6.84 -6.28 11.80
CA LEU A 142 8.21 -5.94 12.20
C LEU A 142 8.59 -6.74 13.44
N ARG A 143 9.80 -7.36 13.45
CA ARG A 143 10.26 -8.22 14.56
C ARG A 143 10.40 -7.46 15.88
N ASP A 144 10.90 -6.23 15.80
CA ASP A 144 11.03 -5.34 16.94
C ASP A 144 9.84 -4.37 16.94
N GLY A 145 8.68 -4.84 17.44
CA GLY A 145 7.38 -4.15 17.37
C GLY A 145 7.27 -2.78 18.08
N ASP A 146 8.37 -2.24 18.58
CA ASP A 146 8.43 -0.94 19.25
C ASP A 146 8.67 0.21 18.24
N ILE A 147 7.76 0.43 17.30
CA ILE A 147 7.76 1.67 16.44
C ILE A 147 7.50 2.94 17.29
N ILE A 148 7.53 2.84 18.61
CA ILE A 148 7.27 3.94 19.53
C ILE A 148 8.40 4.99 19.52
N TYR A 149 9.58 4.61 19.08
CA TYR A 149 10.73 5.51 19.03
C TYR A 149 11.12 5.84 17.58
N SER A 150 11.45 7.09 17.34
CA SER A 150 11.88 7.62 16.03
C SER A 150 12.99 6.81 15.33
N LYS A 151 13.74 6.00 16.10
CA LYS A 151 14.80 5.13 15.60
C LYS A 151 14.29 3.96 14.74
N ASP A 152 13.04 3.52 14.96
CA ASP A 152 12.47 2.35 14.28
C ASP A 152 11.65 2.74 13.05
N PHE A 153 11.23 4.00 12.98
CA PHE A 153 10.49 4.55 11.84
C PHE A 153 11.37 4.69 10.57
N GLU A 154 12.63 5.05 10.74
CA GLU A 154 13.56 5.23 9.61
C GLU A 154 13.83 3.92 8.83
N PRO A 155 14.12 2.78 9.45
CA PRO A 155 14.26 1.50 8.74
C PRO A 155 13.00 1.12 7.95
N MET A 156 11.82 1.39 8.49
CA MET A 156 10.53 1.15 7.84
C MET A 156 10.37 2.02 6.59
N LEU A 157 10.61 3.33 6.69
CA LEU A 157 10.55 4.24 5.54
C LEU A 157 11.53 3.83 4.43
N ARG A 158 12.73 3.40 4.79
CA ARG A 158 13.72 2.89 3.83
C ARG A 158 13.21 1.66 3.09
N ARG A 159 12.49 0.75 3.76
CA ARG A 159 11.90 -0.45 3.13
C ARG A 159 10.78 -0.09 2.17
N ILE A 160 9.89 0.81 2.58
CA ILE A 160 8.82 1.31 1.71
C ILE A 160 9.40 2.02 0.50
N THR A 161 10.40 2.86 0.69
CA THR A 161 11.12 3.52 -0.41
C THR A 161 11.73 2.48 -1.35
N ARG A 162 12.31 1.41 -0.81
CA ARG A 162 12.86 0.31 -1.61
C ARG A 162 11.78 -0.43 -2.39
N LEU A 163 10.61 -0.72 -1.77
CA LEU A 163 9.46 -1.30 -2.49
C LEU A 163 9.03 -0.42 -3.64
N LYS A 164 8.89 0.89 -3.43
CA LYS A 164 8.56 1.84 -4.50
C LYS A 164 9.59 1.90 -5.63
N LEU A 165 10.87 1.74 -5.32
CA LEU A 165 11.92 1.70 -6.35
C LEU A 165 11.88 0.41 -7.17
N LEU A 166 11.50 -0.71 -6.53
CA LEU A 166 11.38 -2.02 -7.19
C LEU A 166 10.08 -2.12 -8.02
N PHE A 167 8.99 -1.50 -7.53
CA PHE A 167 7.65 -1.56 -8.14
C PHE A 167 7.16 -0.16 -8.47
N GLN A 168 7.57 0.35 -9.63
CA GLN A 168 7.24 1.72 -10.05
C GLN A 168 5.76 1.90 -10.45
N ASP A 169 5.03 0.81 -10.64
CA ASP A 169 3.63 0.77 -11.05
C ASP A 169 2.68 0.18 -9.99
N VAL A 170 3.17 -0.04 -8.77
CA VAL A 170 2.40 -0.57 -7.63
C VAL A 170 2.15 0.52 -6.59
N THR A 171 0.92 0.59 -6.12
CA THR A 171 0.51 1.46 -5.02
C THR A 171 0.56 0.67 -3.70
N PHE A 172 1.06 1.28 -2.65
CA PHE A 172 1.15 0.67 -1.32
C PHE A 172 0.34 1.47 -0.31
N LEU A 173 -0.46 0.79 0.52
CA LEU A 173 -1.11 1.36 1.70
C LEU A 173 -0.62 0.65 2.96
N LEU A 174 -0.15 1.43 3.92
CA LEU A 174 0.30 0.94 5.20
C LEU A 174 -0.69 1.37 6.27
N VAL A 175 -1.23 0.42 7.00
CA VAL A 175 -2.12 0.68 8.14
C VAL A 175 -1.29 0.67 9.41
N ALA A 176 -1.37 1.74 10.19
CA ALA A 176 -0.59 1.89 11.42
C ALA A 176 -1.46 2.40 12.58
N HIS A 177 -1.08 2.04 13.80
CA HIS A 177 -1.70 2.58 15.01
C HIS A 177 -1.00 3.88 15.41
N ALA A 178 -1.80 4.92 15.70
CA ALA A 178 -1.29 6.09 16.40
C ALA A 178 -1.07 5.70 17.88
N ASN A 179 0.07 6.09 18.44
CA ASN A 179 0.30 5.95 19.88
C ASN A 179 -0.68 6.80 20.67
N LYS A 180 -1.14 6.30 21.81
CA LYS A 180 -1.74 7.15 22.83
C LYS A 180 -0.61 7.99 23.43
N SER A 181 -0.66 9.29 23.23
CA SER A 181 0.07 10.26 24.03
C SER A 181 -0.42 10.22 25.48
#